data_5268337fc19325fc333f8fad6670c5e0
#
_entry.id   5268337fc19325fc333f8fad6670c5e0
#
_cell.length_a   1.000
_cell.length_b   1.000
_cell.length_c   1.000
_cell.angle_alpha   90.00
_cell.angle_beta   90.00
_cell.angle_gamma   90.00
#
_symmetry.space_group_name_H-M   'P 1'
#
loop_
_entity.id
_entity.type
_entity.pdbx_description
1 polymer ?
#
loop_
_entity_poly.entity_id
_entity_poly.type
_entity_poly.pdbx_seq_one_letter_code
_entity_poly.pdbx_strand_id
1 'polypeptide(L)'
;CLPNVGWCEVTDMLFRNNAKIAGRSFETPLGVLRPGAAADVIVMDYKPYTPFSDENIDGHMLFGMTGRQCKTTMINGKVLMKDRVLTEIDEDAVNARILESSKRLWGRLNHREY
;
A
#
# COMPACT_ATOMS: atom_id res chain seq x y z
N CYS A 1 -1.55 25.95 -4.33
CA CYS A 1 -0.97 24.96 -5.25
C CYS A 1 -0.27 25.68 -6.38
N LEU A 2 0.96 25.31 -6.72
CA LEU A 2 1.64 25.85 -7.90
C LEU A 2 0.91 25.37 -9.17
N PRO A 3 0.85 26.15 -10.25
CA PRO A 3 0.10 25.81 -11.47
C PRO A 3 0.70 24.62 -12.26
N ASN A 4 1.73 24.00 -11.77
CA ASN A 4 2.35 22.84 -12.40
C ASN A 4 1.68 21.56 -11.87
N VAL A 5 1.02 20.87 -12.77
CA VAL A 5 0.34 19.60 -12.58
C VAL A 5 1.17 18.62 -11.73
N GLY A 6 0.60 18.10 -10.66
CA GLY A 6 1.09 16.87 -10.08
C GLY A 6 1.12 16.76 -8.56
N TRP A 7 1.36 17.82 -7.80
CA TRP A 7 1.57 17.68 -6.34
C TRP A 7 0.27 17.49 -5.58
N CYS A 8 -0.58 18.51 -5.59
CA CYS A 8 -1.85 18.44 -4.85
C CYS A 8 -2.85 17.51 -5.53
N GLU A 9 -2.82 17.41 -6.85
CA GLU A 9 -3.69 16.52 -7.61
C GLU A 9 -3.41 15.06 -7.29
N VAL A 10 -2.14 14.66 -7.14
CA VAL A 10 -1.78 13.28 -6.82
C VAL A 10 -2.24 12.91 -5.41
N THR A 11 -2.06 13.77 -4.43
CA THR A 11 -2.56 13.51 -3.06
C THR A 11 -4.08 13.55 -2.99
N ASP A 12 -4.73 14.44 -3.74
CA ASP A 12 -6.18 14.42 -3.88
C ASP A 12 -6.69 13.14 -4.55
N MET A 13 -6.02 12.66 -5.59
CA MET A 13 -6.34 11.37 -6.22
C MET A 13 -6.17 10.22 -5.21
N LEU A 14 -5.06 10.19 -4.49
CA LEU A 14 -4.73 9.12 -3.54
C LEU A 14 -5.72 9.07 -2.37
N PHE A 15 -5.99 10.19 -1.72
CA PHE A 15 -6.76 10.21 -0.48
C PHE A 15 -8.24 10.54 -0.68
N ARG A 16 -8.59 11.48 -1.55
CA ARG A 16 -9.96 11.95 -1.69
C ARG A 16 -10.71 11.26 -2.81
N ASN A 17 -10.12 11.19 -4.01
CA ASN A 17 -10.83 10.64 -5.17
C ASN A 17 -10.96 9.14 -5.09
N ASN A 18 -9.92 8.42 -4.66
CA ASN A 18 -9.99 6.99 -4.43
C ASN A 18 -11.04 6.63 -3.37
N ALA A 19 -11.10 7.37 -2.27
CA ALA A 19 -12.13 7.19 -1.25
C ALA A 19 -13.55 7.42 -1.79
N LYS A 20 -13.76 8.44 -2.64
CA LYS A 20 -15.06 8.68 -3.31
C LYS A 20 -15.43 7.55 -4.28
N ILE A 21 -14.46 7.01 -5.01
CA ILE A 21 -14.68 5.89 -5.92
C ILE A 21 -15.07 4.63 -5.12
N ALA A 22 -14.30 4.31 -4.09
CA ALA A 22 -14.58 3.18 -3.21
C ALA A 22 -15.95 3.30 -2.52
N GLY A 23 -16.36 4.50 -2.09
CA GLY A 23 -17.64 4.77 -1.48
C GLY A 23 -18.86 4.48 -2.38
N ARG A 24 -18.66 4.20 -3.67
CA ARG A 24 -19.75 3.71 -4.55
C ARG A 24 -20.10 2.24 -4.31
N SER A 25 -19.18 1.48 -3.72
CA SER A 25 -19.30 0.03 -3.51
C SER A 25 -19.31 -0.34 -2.02
N PHE A 26 -18.89 0.56 -1.15
CA PHE A 26 -18.81 0.34 0.29
C PHE A 26 -19.69 1.35 1.03
N GLU A 27 -20.55 0.87 1.92
CA GLU A 27 -21.43 1.72 2.73
C GLU A 27 -20.65 2.47 3.82
N THR A 28 -19.61 1.84 4.37
CA THR A 28 -18.77 2.44 5.40
C THR A 28 -17.79 3.42 4.77
N PRO A 29 -17.66 4.65 5.29
CA PRO A 29 -16.69 5.60 4.78
C PRO A 29 -15.25 5.07 4.86
N LEU A 30 -14.49 5.23 3.79
CA LEU A 30 -13.09 4.80 3.64
C LEU A 30 -12.16 6.01 3.49
N GLY A 31 -10.88 5.82 3.80
CA GLY A 31 -9.83 6.80 3.54
C GLY A 31 -9.86 8.04 4.44
N VAL A 32 -10.54 7.96 5.58
CA VAL A 32 -10.62 9.04 6.57
C VAL A 32 -10.48 8.49 7.99
N LEU A 33 -9.74 9.20 8.84
CA LEU A 33 -9.60 8.86 10.26
C LEU A 33 -10.66 9.62 11.07
N ARG A 34 -11.85 9.01 11.23
CA ARG A 34 -12.92 9.55 12.04
C ARG A 34 -13.79 8.44 12.62
N PRO A 35 -14.52 8.68 13.73
CA PRO A 35 -15.50 7.73 14.25
C PRO A 35 -16.54 7.35 13.18
N GLY A 36 -16.85 6.05 13.07
CA GLY A 36 -17.80 5.51 12.09
C GLY A 36 -17.21 5.24 10.70
N ALA A 37 -15.95 5.55 10.45
CA ALA A 37 -15.24 5.10 9.24
C ALA A 37 -14.61 3.71 9.43
N ALA A 38 -14.31 3.04 8.32
CA ALA A 38 -13.54 1.81 8.36
C ALA A 38 -12.15 2.07 8.96
N ALA A 39 -11.72 1.19 9.84
CA ALA A 39 -10.40 1.29 10.45
C ALA A 39 -9.33 0.69 9.51
N ASP A 40 -9.17 1.30 8.34
CA ASP A 40 -8.15 0.98 7.35
C ASP A 40 -6.98 1.94 7.54
N VAL A 41 -5.89 1.45 8.12
CA VAL A 41 -4.77 2.28 8.54
C VAL A 41 -3.46 1.62 8.15
N ILE A 42 -2.54 2.42 7.63
CA ILE A 42 -1.14 2.02 7.46
C ILE A 42 -0.24 2.87 8.36
N VAL A 43 0.82 2.25 8.87
CA VAL A 43 1.88 2.95 9.61
C VAL A 43 3.14 2.89 8.77
N MET A 44 3.66 4.06 8.42
CA MET A 44 4.86 4.22 7.61
C MET A 44 6.07 4.48 8.51
N ASP A 45 7.15 3.74 8.28
CA ASP A 45 8.47 3.98 8.88
C ASP A 45 9.27 4.89 7.94
N TYR A 46 8.83 6.14 7.86
CA TYR A 46 9.41 7.14 6.97
C TYR A 46 10.27 8.13 7.77
N LYS A 47 11.50 8.30 7.32
CA LYS A 47 12.44 9.29 7.88
C LYS A 47 12.70 10.38 6.84
N PRO A 48 12.09 11.56 6.97
CA PRO A 48 12.28 12.63 6.01
C PRO A 48 13.70 13.19 6.07
N TYR A 49 14.25 13.55 4.92
CA TYR A 49 15.55 14.22 4.80
C TYR A 49 15.47 15.74 4.97
N THR A 50 14.26 16.29 4.94
CA THR A 50 13.96 17.71 5.16
C THR A 50 12.95 17.85 6.28
N PRO A 51 12.81 19.02 6.92
CA PRO A 51 11.75 19.24 7.90
C PRO A 51 10.38 18.88 7.32
N PHE A 52 9.60 18.13 8.08
CA PHE A 52 8.28 17.65 7.68
C PHE A 52 7.20 18.63 8.13
N SER A 53 6.41 19.16 7.20
CA SER A 53 5.35 20.13 7.47
C SER A 53 4.14 19.89 6.56
N ASP A 54 3.05 20.58 6.84
CA ASP A 54 1.85 20.61 6.00
C ASP A 54 2.08 21.24 4.62
N GLU A 55 3.09 22.09 4.48
CA GLU A 55 3.43 22.73 3.22
C GLU A 55 4.17 21.80 2.24
N ASN A 56 4.86 20.76 2.75
CA ASN A 56 5.70 19.88 1.93
C ASN A 56 5.33 18.39 1.99
N ILE A 57 4.27 18.04 2.73
CA ILE A 57 3.82 16.65 2.89
C ILE A 57 3.54 15.97 1.54
N ASP A 58 2.94 16.70 0.59
CA ASP A 58 2.63 16.19 -0.76
C ASP A 58 3.90 15.74 -1.49
N GLY A 59 4.97 16.53 -1.40
CA GLY A 59 6.26 16.18 -1.97
C GLY A 59 6.88 14.95 -1.31
N HIS A 60 6.80 14.83 0.01
CA HIS A 60 7.26 13.64 0.72
C HIS A 60 6.47 12.40 0.33
N MET A 61 5.16 12.52 0.18
CA MET A 61 4.31 11.41 -0.24
C MET A 61 4.59 10.99 -1.69
N LEU A 62 4.79 11.94 -2.58
CA LEU A 62 5.01 11.67 -3.99
C LEU A 62 6.40 11.10 -4.29
N PHE A 63 7.43 11.62 -3.64
CA PHE A 63 8.84 11.32 -3.97
C PHE A 63 9.60 10.57 -2.88
N GLY A 64 9.17 10.68 -1.64
CA GLY A 64 9.91 10.14 -0.49
C GLY A 64 9.35 8.83 0.05
N MET A 65 8.03 8.72 0.14
CA MET A 65 7.38 7.54 0.70
C MET A 65 7.21 6.44 -0.34
N THR A 66 7.58 5.23 0.03
CA THR A 66 7.39 4.04 -0.81
C THR A 66 6.70 2.93 -0.03
N GLY A 67 6.07 1.97 -0.70
CA GLY A 67 5.43 0.83 -0.04
C GLY A 67 6.38 0.00 0.85
N ARG A 68 7.68 0.02 0.56
CA ARG A 68 8.70 -0.66 1.38
C ARG A 68 8.82 -0.11 2.80
N GLN A 69 8.39 1.12 3.03
CA GLN A 69 8.39 1.77 4.34
C GLN A 69 7.13 1.48 5.15
N CYS A 70 6.14 0.79 4.57
CA CYS A 70 4.97 0.36 5.31
C CYS A 70 5.38 -0.67 6.38
N LYS A 71 5.15 -0.32 7.63
CA LYS A 71 5.52 -1.13 8.79
C LYS A 71 4.35 -1.95 9.31
N THR A 72 3.15 -1.36 9.31
CA THR A 72 1.93 -1.99 9.83
C THR A 72 0.78 -1.71 8.88
N THR A 73 -0.05 -2.71 8.63
CA THR A 73 -1.28 -2.58 7.85
C THR A 73 -2.45 -3.13 8.65
N MET A 74 -3.49 -2.33 8.77
CA MET A 74 -4.76 -2.69 9.41
C MET A 74 -5.88 -2.49 8.40
N ILE A 75 -6.77 -3.45 8.30
CA ILE A 75 -7.98 -3.38 7.45
C ILE A 75 -9.18 -3.71 8.31
N ASN A 76 -10.15 -2.82 8.31
CA ASN A 76 -11.37 -2.93 9.11
C ASN A 76 -11.10 -3.28 10.58
N GLY A 77 -10.08 -2.66 11.17
CA GLY A 77 -9.64 -2.88 12.55
C GLY A 77 -8.79 -4.15 12.79
N LYS A 78 -8.62 -4.99 11.77
CA LYS A 78 -7.78 -6.20 11.87
C LYS A 78 -6.36 -5.91 11.38
N VAL A 79 -5.37 -6.17 12.22
CA VAL A 79 -3.95 -6.05 11.85
C VAL A 79 -3.58 -7.24 10.97
N LEU A 80 -3.22 -6.99 9.71
CA LEU A 80 -2.81 -8.00 8.74
C LEU A 80 -1.29 -8.10 8.60
N MET A 81 -0.58 -7.02 8.87
CA MET A 81 0.87 -6.96 8.90
C MET A 81 1.32 -6.10 10.08
N LYS A 82 2.28 -6.56 10.85
CA LYS A 82 2.89 -5.82 11.96
C LYS A 82 4.40 -5.95 11.88
N ASP A 83 5.10 -4.83 12.00
CA ASP A 83 6.56 -4.77 11.90
C ASP A 83 7.10 -5.48 10.65
N ARG A 84 6.40 -5.34 9.52
CA ARG A 84 6.68 -5.97 8.21
C ARG A 84 6.52 -7.50 8.19
N VAL A 85 5.87 -8.08 9.19
CA VAL A 85 5.55 -9.51 9.25
C VAL A 85 4.05 -9.69 9.08
N LEU A 86 3.63 -10.53 8.15
CA LEU A 86 2.21 -10.89 7.96
C LEU A 86 1.73 -11.72 9.16
N THR A 87 0.54 -11.38 9.67
CA THR A 87 0.02 -11.99 10.91
C THR A 87 -0.61 -13.36 10.68
N GLU A 88 -1.08 -13.65 9.47
CA GLU A 88 -1.85 -14.85 9.15
C GLU A 88 -1.24 -15.69 8.01
N ILE A 89 -0.14 -15.24 7.43
CA ILE A 89 0.51 -15.91 6.31
C ILE A 89 1.95 -16.24 6.71
N ASP A 90 2.29 -17.50 6.62
CA ASP A 90 3.66 -17.97 6.67
C ASP A 90 4.32 -17.71 5.29
N GLU A 91 5.05 -16.61 5.18
CA GLU A 91 5.69 -16.17 3.93
C GLU A 91 6.76 -17.17 3.47
N ASP A 92 7.47 -17.83 4.39
CA ASP A 92 8.50 -18.80 4.04
C ASP A 92 7.88 -20.06 3.42
N ALA A 93 6.79 -20.56 4.01
CA ALA A 93 6.05 -21.68 3.44
C ALA A 93 5.44 -21.36 2.07
N VAL A 94 4.90 -20.15 1.89
CA VAL A 94 4.38 -19.68 0.59
C VAL A 94 5.51 -19.59 -0.44
N ASN A 95 6.64 -18.98 -0.09
CA ASN A 95 7.79 -18.84 -0.98
C ASN A 95 8.37 -20.18 -1.41
N ALA A 96 8.46 -21.15 -0.51
CA ALA A 96 8.88 -22.52 -0.84
C ALA A 96 7.97 -23.16 -1.90
N ARG A 97 6.64 -22.99 -1.75
CA ARG A 97 5.66 -23.50 -2.73
C ARG A 97 5.73 -22.78 -4.07
N ILE A 98 5.98 -21.47 -4.06
CA ILE A 98 6.18 -20.68 -5.28
C ILE A 98 7.42 -21.18 -6.05
N LEU A 99 8.54 -21.39 -5.35
CA LEU A 99 9.76 -21.92 -5.95
C LEU A 99 9.56 -23.30 -6.58
N GLU A 100 8.84 -24.19 -5.91
CA GLU A 100 8.52 -25.50 -6.46
C GLU A 100 7.64 -25.40 -7.72
N SER A 101 6.64 -24.55 -7.66
CA SER A 101 5.73 -24.32 -8.79
C SER A 101 6.43 -23.67 -9.99
N SER A 102 7.34 -22.73 -9.74
CA SER A 102 8.13 -22.09 -10.80
C SER A 102 9.10 -23.08 -11.45
N LYS A 103 9.75 -23.95 -10.70
CA LYS A 103 10.61 -25.03 -11.27
C LYS A 103 9.81 -25.92 -12.22
N ARG A 104 8.60 -26.33 -11.84
CA ARG A 104 7.72 -27.13 -12.72
C ARG A 104 7.32 -26.37 -13.99
N LEU A 105 7.02 -25.07 -13.87
CA LEU A 105 6.68 -24.23 -15.01
C LEU A 105 7.85 -24.12 -15.99
N TRP A 106 9.03 -23.75 -15.50
CA TRP A 106 10.22 -23.60 -16.31
C TRP A 106 10.66 -24.93 -16.93
N GLY A 107 10.54 -26.06 -16.24
CA GLY A 107 10.79 -27.37 -16.80
C GLY A 107 9.90 -27.65 -18.02
N ARG A 108 8.60 -27.31 -17.96
CA ARG A 108 7.69 -27.48 -19.11
C ARG A 108 7.99 -26.54 -20.25
N LEU A 109 8.39 -25.30 -19.97
CA LEU A 109 8.72 -24.31 -21.01
C LEU A 109 10.00 -24.68 -21.77
N ASN A 110 11.03 -25.14 -21.03
CA ASN A 110 12.32 -25.51 -21.62
C ASN A 110 12.29 -26.82 -22.43
N HIS A 111 11.26 -27.66 -22.26
CA HIS A 111 11.06 -28.90 -23.04
C HIS A 111 10.07 -28.76 -24.18
N ARG A 112 9.55 -27.55 -24.44
CA ARG A 112 8.78 -27.30 -25.67
C ARG A 112 9.77 -27.18 -26.84
N GLU A 113 9.93 -28.25 -27.60
CA GLU A 113 10.46 -28.18 -28.95
C GLU A 113 9.44 -27.42 -29.82
N TYR A 114 9.89 -26.38 -30.51
CA TYR A 114 9.11 -25.63 -31.50
C TYR A 114 9.10 -26.38 -32.82
#